data_2b6dd4baaa0cea72977d8d9cba116fc6
#
_entry.id   2b6dd4baaa0cea72977d8d9cba116fc6
#
_cell.length_a   1.000
_cell.length_b   1.000
_cell.length_c   1.000
_cell.angle_alpha   90.00
_cell.angle_beta   90.00
_cell.angle_gamma   90.00
#
_symmetry.space_group_name_H-M   'P 1'
#
loop_
_entity.id
_entity.type
_entity.pdbx_description
1 polymer ?
#
loop_
_entity_poly.entity_id
_entity_poly.type
_entity_poly.pdbx_seq_one_letter_code
_entity_poly.pdbx_strand_id
1 'polypeptide(L)'
;NNKTQRRQRTHQYDTGYELQSSLLVDAASGLPVAPLAQTLSDATGCYSTFTDDYSQRETHLNSLLHQIQHIEKSVVQKTLVHIIDREGDSIAHLRQMNHQGFKWLIRAKEGHRVEYQGQTYKVGEIAEKIETHSIKNISYKGNQHTLHVGETHIRITRAIAQGSGLLLSREMLSMQGWLFL
;
A
#
# COMPACT_ATOMS: atom_id res chain seq x y z
N ASN A 1 -17.10 -30.27 -5.57
CA ASN A 1 -16.87 -29.17 -6.51
C ASN A 1 -15.99 -28.10 -5.83
N ASN A 2 -14.67 -28.34 -5.82
CA ASN A 2 -13.69 -27.36 -5.36
C ASN A 2 -13.64 -26.22 -6.38
N LYS A 3 -14.38 -25.15 -6.13
CA LYS A 3 -14.16 -23.87 -6.81
C LYS A 3 -12.88 -23.27 -6.26
N THR A 4 -11.73 -23.63 -6.82
CA THR A 4 -10.47 -22.96 -6.60
C THR A 4 -10.69 -21.48 -6.95
N GLN A 5 -10.56 -20.59 -5.95
CA GLN A 5 -10.79 -19.17 -6.21
C GLN A 5 -9.66 -18.65 -7.10
N ARG A 6 -10.06 -18.05 -8.21
CA ARG A 6 -9.17 -17.44 -9.18
C ARG A 6 -8.68 -16.09 -8.62
N ARG A 7 -7.37 -15.90 -8.57
CA ARG A 7 -6.78 -14.56 -8.38
C ARG A 7 -6.21 -14.05 -9.69
N GLN A 8 -6.03 -12.75 -9.81
CA GLN A 8 -5.40 -12.13 -10.99
C GLN A 8 -4.01 -12.73 -11.19
N ARG A 9 -3.90 -13.56 -12.20
CA ARG A 9 -2.67 -14.22 -12.63
C ARG A 9 -2.53 -14.00 -14.12
N THR A 10 -1.44 -14.50 -14.68
CA THR A 10 -1.10 -14.36 -16.10
C THR A 10 -2.27 -14.82 -16.99
N HIS A 11 -3.04 -15.85 -16.54
CA HIS A 11 -4.27 -16.30 -17.20
C HIS A 11 -5.38 -16.54 -16.18
N GLN A 12 -6.63 -16.27 -16.60
CA GLN A 12 -7.83 -16.42 -15.75
C GLN A 12 -8.08 -17.86 -15.24
N TYR A 13 -7.42 -18.85 -15.80
CA TYR A 13 -7.55 -20.27 -15.45
C TYR A 13 -6.40 -20.79 -14.59
N ASP A 14 -5.37 -20.00 -14.35
CA ASP A 14 -4.24 -20.41 -13.54
C ASP A 14 -4.68 -20.66 -12.09
N THR A 15 -4.28 -21.82 -11.57
CA THR A 15 -4.45 -22.18 -10.17
C THR A 15 -3.08 -22.21 -9.51
N GLY A 16 -3.01 -21.89 -8.23
CA GLY A 16 -1.74 -21.95 -7.51
C GLY A 16 -1.84 -21.26 -6.15
N TYR A 17 -0.74 -21.22 -5.49
CA TYR A 17 -0.55 -20.54 -4.21
C TYR A 17 -0.23 -19.06 -4.42
N GLU A 18 -0.61 -18.24 -3.46
CA GLU A 18 -0.19 -16.85 -3.38
C GLU A 18 0.75 -16.70 -2.20
N LEU A 19 1.98 -16.30 -2.48
CA LEU A 19 2.98 -16.00 -1.47
C LEU A 19 3.13 -14.48 -1.36
N GLN A 20 2.81 -13.94 -0.18
CA GLN A 20 3.05 -12.57 0.19
C GLN A 20 4.25 -12.51 1.13
N SER A 21 5.23 -11.69 0.82
CA SER A 21 6.46 -11.57 1.61
C SER A 21 6.74 -10.13 1.97
N SER A 22 7.10 -9.88 3.22
CA SER A 22 7.64 -8.60 3.69
C SER A 22 9.15 -8.70 3.83
N LEU A 23 9.85 -7.76 3.22
CA LEU A 23 11.30 -7.70 3.17
C LEU A 23 11.81 -6.42 3.85
N LEU A 24 12.71 -6.54 4.79
CA LEU A 24 13.43 -5.41 5.35
C LEU A 24 14.50 -4.94 4.37
N VAL A 25 14.48 -3.64 4.09
CA VAL A 25 15.44 -2.98 3.20
C VAL A 25 16.15 -1.87 3.97
N ASP A 26 17.44 -1.74 3.79
CA ASP A 26 18.19 -0.63 4.36
C ASP A 26 17.86 0.67 3.62
N ALA A 27 17.45 1.70 4.37
CA ALA A 27 16.99 2.96 3.80
C ALA A 27 18.10 3.76 3.07
N ALA A 28 19.36 3.59 3.46
CA ALA A 28 20.48 4.32 2.87
C ALA A 28 20.94 3.69 1.55
N SER A 29 21.06 2.38 1.50
CA SER A 29 21.59 1.65 0.34
C SER A 29 20.51 1.11 -0.59
N GLY A 30 19.28 0.91 -0.09
CA GLY A 30 18.21 0.22 -0.81
C GLY A 30 18.41 -1.30 -0.89
N LEU A 31 19.41 -1.84 -0.21
CA LEU A 31 19.71 -3.28 -0.25
C LEU A 31 18.81 -4.08 0.71
N PRO A 32 18.41 -5.30 0.32
CA PRO A 32 17.65 -6.18 1.20
C PRO A 32 18.52 -6.63 2.38
N VAL A 33 17.92 -6.64 3.56
CA VAL A 33 18.57 -7.04 4.81
C VAL A 33 18.07 -8.42 5.27
N ALA A 34 16.74 -8.59 5.36
CA ALA A 34 16.15 -9.85 5.82
C ALA A 34 14.67 -9.98 5.41
N PRO A 35 14.15 -11.18 5.21
CA PRO A 35 12.72 -11.43 5.21
C PRO A 35 12.18 -11.28 6.65
N LEU A 36 11.06 -10.59 6.81
CA LEU A 36 10.44 -10.34 8.12
C LEU A 36 9.21 -11.20 8.35
N ALA A 37 8.37 -11.34 7.34
CA ALA A 37 7.14 -12.11 7.44
C ALA A 37 6.72 -12.65 6.07
N GLN A 38 6.10 -13.81 6.05
CA GLN A 38 5.52 -14.40 4.86
C GLN A 38 4.15 -14.97 5.15
N THR A 39 3.25 -14.88 4.19
CA THR A 39 1.94 -15.52 4.21
C THR A 39 1.74 -16.29 2.91
N LEU A 40 1.45 -17.55 3.04
CA LEU A 40 1.09 -18.45 1.94
C LEU A 40 -0.42 -18.67 1.97
N SER A 41 -1.11 -18.28 0.90
CA SER A 41 -2.55 -18.45 0.79
C SER A 41 -2.92 -19.38 -0.34
N ASP A 42 -3.91 -20.22 -0.11
CA ASP A 42 -4.54 -21.07 -1.12
C ASP A 42 -6.06 -20.87 -1.17
N ALA A 43 -6.79 -21.79 -1.78
CA ALA A 43 -8.25 -21.73 -1.88
C ALA A 43 -8.94 -21.95 -0.51
N THR A 44 -8.28 -22.59 0.44
CA THR A 44 -8.86 -23.05 1.71
C THR A 44 -8.52 -22.13 2.88
N GLY A 45 -7.35 -21.47 2.85
CA GLY A 45 -6.95 -20.56 3.92
C GLY A 45 -5.54 -20.01 3.77
N CYS A 46 -4.97 -19.59 4.88
CA CYS A 46 -3.67 -18.93 4.95
C CYS A 46 -2.79 -19.55 6.02
N TYR A 47 -1.51 -19.69 5.69
CA TYR A 47 -0.43 -20.02 6.62
C TYR A 47 0.52 -18.83 6.70
N SER A 48 1.02 -18.52 7.87
CA SER A 48 1.99 -17.42 8.03
C SER A 48 3.19 -17.81 8.86
N THR A 49 4.28 -17.09 8.73
CA THR A 49 5.50 -17.29 9.53
C THR A 49 5.41 -16.69 10.94
N PHE A 50 4.31 -16.04 11.27
CA PHE A 50 4.12 -15.32 12.52
C PHE A 50 2.93 -15.78 13.36
N THR A 51 2.24 -16.83 12.92
CA THR A 51 1.21 -17.53 13.69
C THR A 51 1.25 -19.00 13.37
N ASP A 52 1.10 -19.83 14.38
CA ASP A 52 1.03 -21.30 14.22
C ASP A 52 -0.35 -21.77 13.77
N ASP A 53 -1.35 -20.89 13.87
CA ASP A 53 -2.71 -21.23 13.53
C ASP A 53 -2.97 -21.06 12.03
N TYR A 54 -3.59 -22.06 11.43
CA TYR A 54 -4.21 -21.95 10.13
C TYR A 54 -5.41 -20.99 10.24
N SER A 55 -5.38 -19.90 9.48
CA SER A 55 -6.46 -18.92 9.47
C SER A 55 -7.36 -19.12 8.26
N GLN A 56 -8.65 -18.74 8.42
CA GLN A 56 -9.52 -18.62 7.27
C GLN A 56 -8.97 -17.55 6.32
N ARG A 57 -9.23 -17.76 5.04
CA ARG A 57 -8.77 -16.84 4.02
C ARG A 57 -9.36 -15.45 4.20
N GLU A 58 -8.49 -14.49 4.34
CA GLU A 58 -8.82 -13.06 4.40
C GLU A 58 -8.62 -12.38 3.04
N THR A 59 -9.05 -11.12 2.96
CA THR A 59 -8.67 -10.30 1.81
C THR A 59 -7.16 -10.03 1.83
N HIS A 60 -6.56 -9.87 0.65
CA HIS A 60 -5.14 -9.56 0.52
C HIS A 60 -4.70 -8.37 1.39
N LEU A 61 -5.51 -7.31 1.46
CA LEU A 61 -5.20 -6.12 2.27
C LEU A 61 -5.30 -6.36 3.77
N ASN A 62 -6.21 -7.23 4.24
CA ASN A 62 -6.27 -7.60 5.65
C ASN A 62 -5.06 -8.42 6.05
N SER A 63 -4.69 -9.40 5.22
CA SER A 63 -3.48 -10.19 5.43
C SER A 63 -2.22 -9.32 5.47
N LEU A 64 -2.12 -8.33 4.58
CA LEU A 64 -1.03 -7.36 4.58
C LEU A 64 -1.00 -6.53 5.87
N LEU A 65 -2.15 -6.07 6.34
CA LEU A 65 -2.24 -5.28 7.58
C LEU A 65 -1.82 -6.11 8.79
N HIS A 66 -2.22 -7.38 8.88
CA HIS A 66 -1.81 -8.28 9.96
C HIS A 66 -0.29 -8.54 9.93
N GLN A 67 0.29 -8.70 8.75
CA GLN A 67 1.74 -8.80 8.58
C GLN A 67 2.46 -7.55 9.11
N ILE A 68 1.98 -6.36 8.73
CA ILE A 68 2.54 -5.08 9.18
C ILE A 68 2.44 -4.95 10.69
N GLN A 69 1.28 -5.25 11.28
CA GLN A 69 1.08 -5.22 12.73
C GLN A 69 2.02 -6.18 13.48
N HIS A 70 2.28 -7.36 12.93
CA HIS A 70 3.25 -8.29 13.50
C HIS A 70 4.67 -7.73 13.43
N ILE A 71 5.08 -7.20 12.28
CA ILE A 71 6.41 -6.61 12.08
C ILE A 71 6.65 -5.46 13.04
N GLU A 72 5.69 -4.54 13.18
CA GLU A 72 5.79 -3.39 14.10
C GLU A 72 5.95 -3.82 15.56
N LYS A 73 5.35 -4.94 15.97
CA LYS A 73 5.51 -5.50 17.31
C LYS A 73 6.84 -6.22 17.51
N SER A 74 7.39 -6.81 16.44
CA SER A 74 8.56 -7.70 16.50
C SER A 74 9.87 -6.96 16.28
N VAL A 75 9.87 -5.95 15.41
CA VAL A 75 11.07 -5.16 15.09
C VAL A 75 11.18 -4.00 16.09
N VAL A 76 11.80 -4.29 17.21
CA VAL A 76 11.93 -3.38 18.34
C VAL A 76 12.85 -2.20 18.00
N GLN A 77 12.41 -0.99 18.35
CA GLN A 77 13.23 0.25 18.49
C GLN A 77 13.63 0.97 17.18
N LYS A 78 13.08 0.63 16.04
CA LYS A 78 13.36 1.40 14.81
C LYS A 78 12.08 1.94 14.19
N THR A 79 12.16 3.11 13.61
CA THR A 79 11.08 3.63 12.79
C THR A 79 11.07 2.88 11.46
N LEU A 80 9.98 2.18 11.17
CA LEU A 80 9.75 1.53 9.90
C LEU A 80 8.94 2.43 8.96
N VAL A 81 9.18 2.32 7.66
CA VAL A 81 8.33 2.88 6.61
C VAL A 81 7.89 1.72 5.71
N HIS A 82 6.60 1.42 5.70
CA HIS A 82 6.04 0.34 4.90
C HIS A 82 5.87 0.79 3.45
N ILE A 83 6.65 0.20 2.55
CA ILE A 83 6.58 0.50 1.11
C ILE A 83 5.67 -0.53 0.47
N ILE A 84 4.58 -0.08 -0.14
CA ILE A 84 3.53 -0.93 -0.69
C ILE A 84 3.23 -0.45 -2.11
N ASP A 85 2.99 -1.39 -3.01
CA ASP A 85 2.62 -1.09 -4.38
C ASP A 85 1.15 -0.61 -4.52
N ARG A 86 0.65 -0.55 -5.77
CA ARG A 86 -0.71 -0.08 -6.07
C ARG A 86 -1.84 -0.89 -5.45
N GLU A 87 -1.57 -2.07 -4.93
CA GLU A 87 -2.60 -2.87 -4.26
C GLU A 87 -2.98 -2.26 -2.91
N GLY A 88 -2.03 -1.57 -2.26
CA GLY A 88 -2.23 -0.89 -0.98
C GLY A 88 -2.97 0.45 -1.05
N ASP A 89 -3.32 0.97 -2.22
CA ASP A 89 -3.87 2.32 -2.39
C ASP A 89 -5.39 2.46 -2.07
N SER A 90 -5.99 1.44 -1.49
CA SER A 90 -7.38 1.52 -1.00
C SER A 90 -7.52 2.53 0.13
N ILE A 91 -8.47 3.45 0.02
CA ILE A 91 -8.72 4.48 1.03
C ILE A 91 -8.99 3.86 2.41
N ALA A 92 -9.71 2.74 2.48
CA ALA A 92 -9.96 2.04 3.74
C ALA A 92 -8.65 1.53 4.36
N HIS A 93 -7.75 0.97 3.56
CA HIS A 93 -6.44 0.52 4.01
C HIS A 93 -5.57 1.69 4.50
N LEU A 94 -5.50 2.78 3.74
CA LEU A 94 -4.76 4.00 4.14
C LEU A 94 -5.25 4.55 5.48
N ARG A 95 -6.57 4.56 5.71
CA ARG A 95 -7.15 4.96 7.00
C ARG A 95 -6.74 4.03 8.13
N GLN A 96 -6.74 2.72 7.91
CA GLN A 96 -6.28 1.76 8.91
C GLN A 96 -4.80 1.95 9.25
N MET A 97 -3.94 2.13 8.25
CA MET A 97 -2.51 2.43 8.46
C MET A 97 -2.32 3.70 9.31
N ASN A 98 -3.04 4.77 8.98
CA ASN A 98 -2.98 6.02 9.74
C ASN A 98 -3.52 5.86 11.18
N HIS A 99 -4.64 5.16 11.36
CA HIS A 99 -5.21 4.91 12.68
C HIS A 99 -4.26 4.13 13.60
N GLN A 100 -3.46 3.23 13.03
CA GLN A 100 -2.44 2.46 13.74
C GLN A 100 -1.15 3.29 13.99
N GLY A 101 -1.02 4.47 13.40
CA GLY A 101 0.18 5.31 13.51
C GLY A 101 1.36 4.81 12.67
N PHE A 102 1.14 3.90 11.73
CA PHE A 102 2.18 3.36 10.87
C PHE A 102 2.62 4.39 9.84
N LYS A 103 3.92 4.44 9.56
CA LYS A 103 4.46 5.23 8.45
C LYS A 103 4.48 4.39 7.18
N TRP A 104 4.02 4.98 6.08
CA TRP A 104 3.88 4.25 4.83
C TRP A 104 4.23 5.10 3.61
N LEU A 105 4.66 4.42 2.55
CA LEU A 105 4.87 4.93 1.21
C LEU A 105 4.14 4.01 0.24
N ILE A 106 3.08 4.49 -0.39
CA ILE A 106 2.21 3.68 -1.23
C ILE A 106 2.13 4.27 -2.63
N ARG A 107 2.31 3.41 -3.64
CA ARG A 107 2.13 3.82 -5.03
C ARG A 107 0.66 4.03 -5.34
N ALA A 108 0.29 5.25 -5.72
CA ALA A 108 -1.08 5.61 -6.06
C ALA A 108 -1.44 5.23 -7.50
N LYS A 109 -2.73 5.00 -7.74
CA LYS A 109 -3.29 5.02 -9.10
C LYS A 109 -3.54 6.45 -9.52
N GLU A 110 -3.07 6.83 -10.69
CA GLU A 110 -3.22 8.18 -11.26
C GLU A 110 -4.67 8.68 -11.29
N GLY A 111 -5.62 7.76 -11.46
CA GLY A 111 -7.05 8.06 -11.52
C GLY A 111 -7.74 8.30 -10.18
N HIS A 112 -7.07 8.09 -9.03
CA HIS A 112 -7.67 8.38 -7.72
C HIS A 112 -7.97 9.86 -7.57
N ARG A 113 -9.18 10.17 -7.09
CA ARG A 113 -9.61 11.52 -6.81
C ARG A 113 -9.29 11.91 -5.38
N VAL A 114 -8.65 13.05 -5.21
CA VAL A 114 -8.26 13.64 -3.93
C VAL A 114 -8.58 15.13 -3.92
N GLU A 115 -8.66 15.74 -2.76
CA GLU A 115 -8.82 17.18 -2.62
C GLU A 115 -7.42 17.83 -2.54
N TYR A 116 -7.17 18.79 -3.41
CA TYR A 116 -5.98 19.61 -3.45
C TYR A 116 -6.40 21.08 -3.56
N GLN A 117 -5.93 21.94 -2.65
CA GLN A 117 -6.28 23.37 -2.60
C GLN A 117 -7.79 23.63 -2.67
N GLY A 118 -8.59 22.81 -1.98
CA GLY A 118 -10.05 22.96 -1.90
C GLY A 118 -10.82 22.45 -3.12
N GLN A 119 -10.16 21.91 -4.13
CA GLN A 119 -10.76 21.35 -5.34
C GLN A 119 -10.43 19.88 -5.49
N THR A 120 -11.27 19.14 -6.23
CA THR A 120 -11.06 17.73 -6.49
C THR A 120 -10.30 17.50 -7.79
N TYR A 121 -9.16 16.85 -7.70
CA TYR A 121 -8.30 16.46 -8.83
C TYR A 121 -8.02 14.97 -8.82
N LYS A 122 -7.59 14.42 -9.95
CA LYS A 122 -6.91 13.14 -9.99
C LYS A 122 -5.47 13.31 -9.50
N VAL A 123 -4.91 12.25 -8.89
CA VAL A 123 -3.52 12.28 -8.39
C VAL A 123 -2.53 12.59 -9.51
N GLY A 124 -2.72 12.02 -10.72
CA GLY A 124 -1.88 12.33 -11.88
C GLY A 124 -1.92 13.82 -12.29
N GLU A 125 -3.11 14.45 -12.24
CA GLU A 125 -3.26 15.88 -12.58
C GLU A 125 -2.54 16.80 -11.56
N ILE A 126 -2.43 16.34 -10.31
CA ILE A 126 -1.68 17.08 -9.28
C ILE A 126 -0.19 16.98 -9.53
N ALA A 127 0.30 15.81 -9.92
CA ALA A 127 1.72 15.60 -10.23
C ALA A 127 2.23 16.53 -11.34
N GLU A 128 1.36 16.89 -12.30
CA GLU A 128 1.68 17.85 -13.36
C GLU A 128 1.67 19.32 -12.88
N LYS A 129 1.04 19.60 -11.74
CA LYS A 129 0.87 20.97 -11.21
C LYS A 129 1.89 21.36 -10.16
N ILE A 130 2.46 20.39 -9.46
CA ILE A 130 3.42 20.65 -8.38
C ILE A 130 4.80 20.96 -8.95
N GLU A 131 5.51 21.83 -8.28
CA GLU A 131 6.92 22.08 -8.58
C GLU A 131 7.76 20.84 -8.21
N THR A 132 8.62 20.43 -9.13
CA THR A 132 9.53 19.30 -8.94
C THR A 132 10.97 19.74 -9.12
N HIS A 133 11.88 19.07 -8.41
CA HIS A 133 13.32 19.29 -8.54
C HIS A 133 14.04 17.96 -8.86
N SER A 134 15.10 18.06 -9.64
CA SER A 134 15.93 16.92 -9.98
C SER A 134 16.79 16.51 -8.78
N ILE A 135 16.78 15.22 -8.46
CA ILE A 135 17.56 14.67 -7.33
C ILE A 135 18.67 13.71 -7.76
N LYS A 136 18.48 12.95 -8.82
CA LYS A 136 19.44 11.92 -9.23
C LYS A 136 19.19 11.44 -10.66
N ASN A 137 20.29 11.10 -11.35
CA ASN A 137 20.22 10.30 -12.58
C ASN A 137 20.25 8.81 -12.23
N ILE A 138 19.35 8.05 -12.82
CA ILE A 138 19.21 6.60 -12.62
C ILE A 138 19.25 5.87 -13.96
N SER A 139 19.78 4.65 -13.95
CA SER A 139 19.63 3.74 -15.09
C SER A 139 18.46 2.80 -14.83
N TYR A 140 17.46 2.81 -15.71
CA TYR A 140 16.31 1.93 -15.64
C TYR A 140 16.07 1.26 -16.98
N LYS A 141 16.06 -0.07 -17.01
CA LYS A 141 15.90 -0.89 -18.22
C LYS A 141 16.87 -0.50 -19.36
N GLY A 142 18.13 -0.18 -19.00
CA GLY A 142 19.17 0.21 -19.94
C GLY A 142 19.14 1.67 -20.42
N ASN A 143 18.14 2.45 -20.02
CA ASN A 143 18.04 3.87 -20.35
C ASN A 143 18.41 4.75 -19.15
N GLN A 144 18.98 5.94 -19.43
CA GLN A 144 19.25 6.94 -18.41
C GLN A 144 18.01 7.82 -18.22
N HIS A 145 17.62 8.02 -16.96
CA HIS A 145 16.50 8.86 -16.56
C HIS A 145 16.92 9.81 -15.45
N THR A 146 16.43 11.03 -15.48
CA THR A 146 16.56 11.96 -14.38
C THR A 146 15.35 11.81 -13.46
N LEU A 147 15.59 11.49 -12.20
CA LEU A 147 14.55 11.39 -11.20
C LEU A 147 14.21 12.78 -10.67
N HIS A 148 12.96 13.16 -10.79
CA HIS A 148 12.39 14.39 -10.24
C HIS A 148 11.49 14.08 -9.06
N VAL A 149 11.54 14.89 -8.02
CA VAL A 149 10.69 14.77 -6.83
C VAL A 149 10.00 16.08 -6.54
N GLY A 150 8.73 15.99 -6.23
CA GLY A 150 7.92 17.08 -5.69
C GLY A 150 7.01 16.55 -4.59
N GLU A 151 6.66 17.39 -3.64
CA GLU A 151 5.76 17.02 -2.56
C GLU A 151 4.65 18.05 -2.37
N THR A 152 3.50 17.58 -1.93
CA THR A 152 2.38 18.47 -1.61
C THR A 152 1.40 17.80 -0.65
N HIS A 153 0.58 18.60 -0.02
CA HIS A 153 -0.47 18.11 0.88
C HIS A 153 -1.77 17.90 0.10
N ILE A 154 -2.35 16.72 0.26
CA ILE A 154 -3.65 16.35 -0.32
C ILE A 154 -4.57 15.82 0.78
N ARG A 155 -5.88 15.85 0.53
CA ARG A 155 -6.88 15.19 1.36
C ARG A 155 -7.48 14.02 0.61
N ILE A 156 -7.50 12.86 1.26
CA ILE A 156 -8.18 11.69 0.75
C ILE A 156 -9.62 11.73 1.24
N THR A 157 -10.57 12.01 0.33
CA THR A 157 -11.98 12.10 0.66
C THR A 157 -12.74 10.93 0.03
N ARG A 158 -13.59 10.27 0.80
CA ARG A 158 -14.59 9.35 0.28
C ARG A 158 -15.92 9.68 0.95
N ALA A 159 -16.96 9.91 0.16
CA ALA A 159 -18.33 9.85 0.66
C ALA A 159 -18.61 8.40 1.08
N ILE A 160 -18.89 8.17 2.35
CA ILE A 160 -19.42 6.89 2.82
C ILE A 160 -20.92 6.98 2.66
N ALA A 161 -21.47 6.29 1.67
CA ALA A 161 -22.90 6.04 1.59
C ALA A 161 -23.26 5.05 2.71
N GLN A 162 -23.66 5.54 3.86
CA GLN A 162 -24.42 4.74 4.81
C GLN A 162 -25.89 4.85 4.42
N GLY A 163 -26.60 3.71 4.45
CA GLY A 163 -27.99 3.63 4.04
C GLY A 163 -28.85 4.74 4.63
N SER A 164 -29.58 5.42 3.75
CA SER A 164 -30.59 6.47 3.97
C SER A 164 -30.19 7.78 4.66
N GLY A 165 -28.91 8.08 4.83
CA GLY A 165 -28.44 9.38 5.33
C GLY A 165 -27.05 9.69 4.80
N LEU A 166 -26.92 10.78 4.02
CA LEU A 166 -25.65 11.26 3.50
C LEU A 166 -24.88 11.97 4.63
N LEU A 167 -24.14 11.23 5.44
CA LEU A 167 -23.20 11.79 6.40
C LEU A 167 -21.86 11.97 5.70
N LEU A 168 -21.60 13.20 5.25
CA LEU A 168 -20.28 13.64 4.79
C LEU A 168 -19.37 13.81 6.02
N SER A 169 -18.77 12.74 6.49
CA SER A 169 -17.66 12.87 7.44
C SER A 169 -16.40 13.24 6.66
N ARG A 170 -16.06 14.53 6.69
CA ARG A 170 -14.77 15.04 6.26
C ARG A 170 -13.73 14.75 7.35
N GLU A 171 -13.23 13.54 7.41
CA GLU A 171 -12.05 13.27 8.22
C GLU A 171 -10.81 13.86 7.53
N MET A 172 -10.22 14.85 8.16
CA MET A 172 -8.88 15.31 7.82
C MET A 172 -7.90 14.24 8.27
N LEU A 173 -7.41 13.43 7.33
CA LEU A 173 -6.28 12.58 7.57
C LEU A 173 -5.01 13.45 7.50
N SER A 174 -4.42 13.75 8.65
CA SER A 174 -3.01 14.13 8.70
C SER A 174 -2.23 12.89 8.27
N MET A 175 -1.74 12.89 7.03
CA MET A 175 -1.10 11.71 6.46
C MET A 175 0.28 11.52 7.08
N GLN A 176 0.50 10.42 7.79
CA GLN A 176 1.82 9.95 8.23
C GLN A 176 2.54 9.16 7.11
N GLY A 177 2.06 9.24 5.89
CA GLY A 177 2.56 8.51 4.75
C GLY A 177 2.56 9.30 3.44
N TRP A 178 3.19 8.74 2.45
CA TRP A 178 3.41 9.34 1.14
C TRP A 178 2.76 8.51 0.05
N LEU A 179 2.06 9.18 -0.87
CA LEU A 179 1.61 8.60 -2.12
C LEU A 179 2.58 9.00 -3.22
N PHE A 180 3.04 8.04 -4.02
CA PHE A 180 3.88 8.30 -5.20
C PHE A 180 3.26 7.67 -6.47
N LEU A 181 3.62 8.18 -7.62
CA LEU A 181 3.15 7.73 -8.94
C LEU A 181 4.15 6.83 -9.66
#